data_b2b067c9339b6951f89228a16d8f726c
#
_entry.id   b2b067c9339b6951f89228a16d8f726c
#
_cell.length_a   1.000
_cell.length_b   1.000
_cell.length_c   1.000
_cell.angle_alpha   90.00
_cell.angle_beta   90.00
_cell.angle_gamma   90.00
#
_symmetry.space_group_name_H-M   'P 1'
#
loop_
_entity.id
_entity.type
_entity.pdbx_description
1 polymer ?
#
loop_
_entity_poly.entity_id
_entity_poly.type
_entity_poly.pdbx_seq_one_letter_code
_entity_poly.pdbx_strand_id
1 'polypeptide(L)'
;MSRSQKVNEPETMSTVSAYLYKEQAECVQQVHQYLVEHLDSRATQAELSQRYHISLTSLKGAFKQVYGLPINTYLRRCRVQHAEQLLFTTDLSILEIAQRVGYDSPSRFAAMFKREKGITPRECRRVRTDQLPEEKTIA
;
A
#
# COMPACT_ATOMS: atom_id res chain seq x y z
N MET A 1 3.59 -44.43 -14.83
CA MET A 1 3.59 -43.66 -13.63
C MET A 1 2.70 -42.47 -13.73
N SER A 2 1.69 -42.52 -12.96
CA SER A 2 0.70 -41.47 -13.00
C SER A 2 1.29 -40.10 -12.56
N ARG A 3 2.27 -40.13 -11.69
CA ARG A 3 2.87 -38.90 -11.25
C ARG A 3 3.57 -38.18 -12.39
N SER A 4 4.28 -38.93 -13.23
CA SER A 4 4.94 -38.37 -14.35
C SER A 4 3.97 -37.62 -15.25
N GLN A 5 2.85 -38.27 -15.49
CA GLN A 5 1.86 -37.71 -16.38
C GLN A 5 1.30 -36.44 -15.80
N LYS A 6 0.98 -36.44 -14.51
CA LYS A 6 0.46 -35.27 -13.88
C LYS A 6 1.44 -34.11 -13.93
N VAL A 7 2.70 -34.44 -13.73
CA VAL A 7 3.74 -33.42 -13.72
C VAL A 7 3.94 -32.87 -15.11
N ASN A 8 3.95 -33.78 -16.10
CA ASN A 8 4.26 -33.35 -17.46
C ASN A 8 3.25 -32.36 -18.00
N GLU A 9 1.98 -32.68 -17.88
CA GLU A 9 0.95 -31.77 -18.37
C GLU A 9 0.94 -30.45 -17.64
N PRO A 10 0.92 -30.45 -16.31
CA PRO A 10 1.00 -29.20 -15.59
C PRO A 10 2.28 -28.43 -15.87
N GLU A 11 3.37 -29.15 -16.13
CA GLU A 11 4.61 -28.45 -16.41
C GLU A 11 4.54 -27.63 -17.69
N THR A 12 3.95 -28.19 -18.73
CA THR A 12 3.80 -27.47 -19.97
C THR A 12 2.95 -26.22 -19.76
N MET A 13 1.80 -26.42 -19.10
CA MET A 13 0.94 -25.29 -18.76
C MET A 13 1.65 -24.34 -17.83
N SER A 14 2.37 -24.89 -16.87
CA SER A 14 3.10 -24.09 -15.89
C SER A 14 4.14 -23.21 -16.51
N THR A 15 4.80 -23.68 -17.56
CA THR A 15 5.82 -22.86 -18.21
C THR A 15 5.21 -21.61 -18.79
N VAL A 16 4.12 -21.75 -19.52
CA VAL A 16 3.42 -20.59 -20.07
C VAL A 16 2.86 -19.73 -18.94
N SER A 17 2.21 -20.36 -17.97
CA SER A 17 1.65 -19.65 -16.84
C SER A 17 2.72 -18.93 -16.05
N ALA A 18 3.87 -19.59 -15.85
CA ALA A 18 4.96 -18.98 -15.10
C ALA A 18 5.52 -17.76 -15.82
N TYR A 19 5.61 -17.83 -17.15
CA TYR A 19 6.06 -16.70 -17.92
C TYR A 19 5.11 -15.52 -17.80
N LEU A 20 3.82 -15.78 -17.98
CA LEU A 20 2.80 -14.73 -17.85
C LEU A 20 2.77 -14.19 -16.43
N TYR A 21 2.86 -15.06 -15.44
CA TYR A 21 2.89 -14.63 -14.07
C TYR A 21 4.10 -13.74 -13.80
N LYS A 22 5.25 -14.12 -14.32
CA LYS A 22 6.46 -13.33 -14.11
C LYS A 22 6.32 -11.95 -14.73
N GLU A 23 5.76 -11.86 -15.95
CA GLU A 23 5.54 -10.58 -16.57
C GLU A 23 4.58 -9.72 -15.78
N GLN A 24 3.50 -10.33 -15.34
CA GLN A 24 2.52 -9.60 -14.54
C GLN A 24 3.11 -9.18 -13.20
N ALA A 25 3.89 -10.06 -12.58
CA ALA A 25 4.52 -9.74 -11.31
C ALA A 25 5.48 -8.57 -11.46
N GLU A 26 6.28 -8.57 -12.52
CA GLU A 26 7.18 -7.45 -12.77
C GLU A 26 6.42 -6.16 -13.02
N CYS A 27 5.31 -6.26 -13.73
CA CYS A 27 4.47 -5.10 -13.99
C CYS A 27 3.90 -4.54 -12.69
N VAL A 28 3.34 -5.40 -11.84
CA VAL A 28 2.77 -4.90 -10.60
C VAL A 28 3.84 -4.44 -9.62
N GLN A 29 5.06 -4.92 -9.74
CA GLN A 29 6.17 -4.38 -8.96
C GLN A 29 6.46 -2.94 -9.35
N GLN A 30 6.39 -2.63 -10.63
CA GLN A 30 6.54 -1.26 -11.09
C GLN A 30 5.39 -0.38 -10.61
N VAL A 31 4.17 -0.90 -10.67
CA VAL A 31 3.02 -0.17 -10.13
C VAL A 31 3.20 0.08 -8.64
N HIS A 32 3.62 -0.93 -7.92
CA HIS A 32 3.85 -0.81 -6.48
C HIS A 32 4.90 0.26 -6.18
N GLN A 33 6.02 0.21 -6.90
CA GLN A 33 7.09 1.17 -6.69
C GLN A 33 6.59 2.59 -6.91
N TYR A 34 5.83 2.79 -7.99
CA TYR A 34 5.26 4.11 -8.25
C TYR A 34 4.35 4.55 -7.11
N LEU A 35 3.49 3.66 -6.64
CA LEU A 35 2.50 4.00 -5.63
C LEU A 35 3.14 4.31 -4.28
N VAL A 36 4.14 3.54 -3.87
CA VAL A 36 4.77 3.81 -2.56
C VAL A 36 5.63 5.05 -2.60
N GLU A 37 6.11 5.43 -3.78
CA GLU A 37 6.86 6.68 -3.93
C GLU A 37 5.94 7.88 -4.09
N HIS A 38 4.68 7.65 -4.41
CA HIS A 38 3.71 8.72 -4.66
C HIS A 38 2.42 8.43 -3.91
N LEU A 39 2.52 8.38 -2.58
CA LEU A 39 1.35 8.07 -1.76
C LEU A 39 0.25 9.10 -1.89
N ASP A 40 0.59 10.31 -2.34
CA ASP A 40 -0.40 11.35 -2.61
C ASP A 40 -1.06 11.21 -3.96
N SER A 41 -0.69 10.21 -4.74
CA SER A 41 -1.23 10.00 -6.08
C SER A 41 -2.74 9.72 -6.02
N ARG A 42 -3.47 10.28 -6.97
CA ARG A 42 -4.89 10.06 -7.11
C ARG A 42 -5.22 9.20 -8.31
N ALA A 43 -4.23 8.55 -8.88
CA ALA A 43 -4.45 7.68 -10.02
C ALA A 43 -5.38 6.54 -9.64
N THR A 44 -6.40 6.33 -10.47
CA THR A 44 -7.31 5.21 -10.28
C THR A 44 -6.64 3.93 -10.74
N GLN A 45 -7.20 2.80 -10.33
CA GLN A 45 -6.69 1.51 -10.79
C GLN A 45 -6.82 1.39 -12.30
N ALA A 46 -7.90 1.96 -12.87
CA ALA A 46 -8.08 1.95 -14.33
C ALA A 46 -6.97 2.74 -15.01
N GLU A 47 -6.63 3.90 -14.46
CA GLU A 47 -5.56 4.70 -15.02
C GLU A 47 -4.20 3.99 -14.92
N LEU A 48 -3.97 3.32 -13.81
CA LEU A 48 -2.73 2.56 -13.65
C LEU A 48 -2.66 1.40 -14.63
N SER A 49 -3.78 0.71 -14.85
CA SER A 49 -3.81 -0.39 -15.80
C SER A 49 -3.47 0.10 -17.20
N GLN A 50 -3.98 1.27 -17.59
CA GLN A 50 -3.67 1.84 -18.89
C GLN A 50 -2.20 2.27 -18.97
N ARG A 51 -1.70 2.92 -17.94
CA ARG A 51 -0.33 3.42 -17.94
C ARG A 51 0.69 2.29 -18.03
N TYR A 52 0.41 1.21 -17.36
CA TYR A 52 1.36 0.09 -17.29
C TYR A 52 1.00 -1.06 -18.24
N HIS A 53 0.01 -0.83 -19.11
CA HIS A 53 -0.34 -1.78 -20.18
C HIS A 53 -0.69 -3.17 -19.63
N ILE A 54 -1.47 -3.20 -18.57
CA ILE A 54 -1.96 -4.43 -17.97
C ILE A 54 -3.46 -4.28 -17.80
N SER A 55 -4.22 -5.35 -18.04
CA SER A 55 -5.66 -5.27 -17.86
C SER A 55 -5.99 -5.03 -16.39
N LEU A 56 -7.12 -4.41 -16.14
CA LEU A 56 -7.54 -4.12 -14.77
C LEU A 56 -7.67 -5.40 -13.96
N THR A 57 -8.25 -6.44 -14.56
CA THR A 57 -8.42 -7.72 -13.87
C THR A 57 -7.06 -8.32 -13.50
N SER A 58 -6.13 -8.30 -14.44
CA SER A 58 -4.78 -8.83 -14.19
C SER A 58 -4.06 -7.99 -13.14
N LEU A 59 -4.20 -6.67 -13.21
CA LEU A 59 -3.57 -5.79 -12.23
C LEU A 59 -4.06 -6.14 -10.82
N LYS A 60 -5.36 -6.23 -10.64
CA LYS A 60 -5.93 -6.53 -9.32
C LYS A 60 -5.47 -7.90 -8.81
N GLY A 61 -5.57 -8.90 -9.68
CA GLY A 61 -5.22 -10.26 -9.27
C GLY A 61 -3.75 -10.43 -8.97
N ALA A 62 -2.92 -9.92 -9.88
CA ALA A 62 -1.47 -10.05 -9.71
C ALA A 62 -0.97 -9.26 -8.52
N PHE A 63 -1.51 -8.06 -8.29
CA PHE A 63 -1.11 -7.26 -7.15
C PHE A 63 -1.40 -8.01 -5.84
N LYS A 64 -2.62 -8.54 -5.72
CA LYS A 64 -2.98 -9.27 -4.52
C LYS A 64 -2.10 -10.51 -4.34
N GLN A 65 -1.78 -11.17 -5.43
CA GLN A 65 -0.96 -12.37 -5.37
C GLN A 65 0.46 -12.07 -4.93
N VAL A 66 1.04 -10.98 -5.42
CA VAL A 66 2.42 -10.61 -5.09
C VAL A 66 2.51 -9.99 -3.70
N TYR A 67 1.58 -9.10 -3.36
CA TYR A 67 1.66 -8.32 -2.13
C TYR A 67 0.70 -8.76 -1.04
N GLY A 68 -0.15 -9.74 -1.31
CA GLY A 68 -1.00 -10.35 -0.31
C GLY A 68 -2.29 -9.61 0.00
N LEU A 69 -2.49 -8.41 -0.53
CA LEU A 69 -3.67 -7.59 -0.27
C LEU A 69 -4.11 -6.90 -1.54
N PRO A 70 -5.41 -6.60 -1.66
CA PRO A 70 -5.87 -5.76 -2.77
C PRO A 70 -5.17 -4.40 -2.74
N ILE A 71 -5.05 -3.77 -3.90
CA ILE A 71 -4.31 -2.51 -4.04
C ILE A 71 -4.78 -1.46 -3.04
N ASN A 72 -6.09 -1.24 -2.97
CA ASN A 72 -6.61 -0.17 -2.12
C ASN A 72 -6.33 -0.43 -0.64
N THR A 73 -6.45 -1.67 -0.23
CA THR A 73 -6.16 -2.03 1.16
C THR A 73 -4.67 -1.85 1.46
N TYR A 74 -3.84 -2.29 0.54
CA TYR A 74 -2.40 -2.16 0.69
C TYR A 74 -2.00 -0.69 0.79
N LEU A 75 -2.52 0.14 -0.11
CA LEU A 75 -2.21 1.57 -0.10
C LEU A 75 -2.69 2.25 1.16
N ARG A 76 -3.86 1.87 1.63
CA ARG A 76 -4.40 2.46 2.85
C ARG A 76 -3.47 2.19 4.02
N ARG A 77 -2.94 0.99 4.12
CA ARG A 77 -1.98 0.66 5.18
C ARG A 77 -0.68 1.43 5.04
N CYS A 78 -0.19 1.58 3.81
CA CYS A 78 1.02 2.36 3.59
C CYS A 78 0.81 3.82 3.98
N ARG A 79 -0.35 4.37 3.62
CA ARG A 79 -0.67 5.75 3.94
C ARG A 79 -0.79 5.97 5.44
N VAL A 80 -1.38 5.02 6.14
CA VAL A 80 -1.47 5.10 7.59
C VAL A 80 -0.09 5.04 8.24
N GLN A 81 0.75 4.14 7.79
CA GLN A 81 2.10 4.03 8.33
C GLN A 81 2.89 5.30 8.11
N HIS A 82 2.78 5.87 6.91
CA HIS A 82 3.49 7.10 6.61
C HIS A 82 2.94 8.25 7.45
N ALA A 83 1.62 8.32 7.58
CA ALA A 83 0.99 9.35 8.40
C ALA A 83 1.42 9.23 9.86
N GLU A 84 1.46 8.01 10.39
CA GLU A 84 1.91 7.78 11.76
C GLU A 84 3.34 8.28 11.95
N GLN A 85 4.18 7.99 10.99
CA GLN A 85 5.56 8.44 11.03
C GLN A 85 5.64 9.97 11.05
N LEU A 86 4.84 10.63 10.21
CA LEU A 86 4.81 12.08 10.18
C LEU A 86 4.27 12.67 11.48
N LEU A 87 3.27 12.02 12.07
CA LEU A 87 2.75 12.46 13.35
C LEU A 87 3.80 12.38 14.45
N PHE A 88 4.68 11.39 14.39
CA PHE A 88 5.72 11.20 15.39
C PHE A 88 6.95 12.07 15.15
N THR A 89 7.28 12.35 13.90
CA THR A 89 8.58 12.97 13.59
C THR A 89 8.49 14.42 13.15
N THR A 90 7.27 14.96 12.95
CA THR A 90 7.11 16.34 12.47
C THR A 90 6.06 17.07 13.27
N ASP A 91 6.05 18.40 13.08
CA ASP A 91 5.00 19.26 13.63
C ASP A 91 3.99 19.68 12.57
N LEU A 92 3.95 18.94 11.45
CA LEU A 92 2.99 19.23 10.40
C LEU A 92 1.58 19.17 10.95
N SER A 93 0.70 20.01 10.41
CA SER A 93 -0.70 19.98 10.80
C SER A 93 -1.35 18.71 10.30
N ILE A 94 -2.48 18.36 10.90
CA ILE A 94 -3.24 17.19 10.45
C ILE A 94 -3.63 17.34 8.98
N LEU A 95 -4.01 18.57 8.58
CA LEU A 95 -4.33 18.82 7.18
C LEU A 95 -3.14 18.57 6.27
N GLU A 96 -1.98 19.05 6.65
CA GLU A 96 -0.78 18.85 5.85
C GLU A 96 -0.43 17.37 5.72
N ILE A 97 -0.56 16.64 6.83
CA ILE A 97 -0.29 15.20 6.79
C ILE A 97 -1.30 14.50 5.90
N ALA A 98 -2.59 14.87 6.03
CA ALA A 98 -3.62 14.28 5.19
C ALA A 98 -3.29 14.46 3.71
N GLN A 99 -2.87 15.65 3.34
CA GLN A 99 -2.55 15.94 1.94
C GLN A 99 -1.34 15.14 1.47
N ARG A 100 -0.34 15.00 2.30
CA ARG A 100 0.87 14.25 1.93
C ARG A 100 0.59 12.78 1.72
N VAL A 101 -0.43 12.24 2.37
CA VAL A 101 -0.77 10.83 2.19
C VAL A 101 -1.99 10.64 1.29
N GLY A 102 -2.37 11.69 0.54
CA GLY A 102 -3.33 11.55 -0.54
C GLY A 102 -4.78 11.82 -0.19
N TYR A 103 -5.05 12.51 0.91
CA TYR A 103 -6.41 12.86 1.30
C TYR A 103 -6.65 14.34 1.20
N ASP A 104 -7.80 14.71 0.59
CA ASP A 104 -8.21 16.11 0.45
C ASP A 104 -8.70 16.70 1.75
N SER A 105 -9.29 15.86 2.56
CA SER A 105 -10.08 16.30 3.70
C SER A 105 -9.50 15.73 4.98
N PRO A 106 -9.23 16.59 5.98
CA PRO A 106 -8.77 16.10 7.27
C PRO A 106 -9.79 15.15 7.91
N SER A 107 -11.08 15.38 7.67
CA SER A 107 -12.11 14.51 8.23
C SER A 107 -12.05 13.11 7.66
N ARG A 108 -11.89 13.01 6.35
CA ARG A 108 -11.77 11.70 5.69
C ARG A 108 -10.52 10.98 6.14
N PHE A 109 -9.43 11.73 6.21
CA PHE A 109 -8.17 11.18 6.67
C PHE A 109 -8.31 10.66 8.10
N ALA A 110 -8.87 11.47 8.99
CA ALA A 110 -8.99 11.10 10.39
C ALA A 110 -9.87 9.86 10.55
N ALA A 111 -10.95 9.78 9.78
CA ALA A 111 -11.83 8.62 9.85
C ALA A 111 -11.11 7.35 9.39
N MET A 112 -10.37 7.46 8.30
CA MET A 112 -9.59 6.33 7.79
C MET A 112 -8.52 5.92 8.79
N PHE A 113 -7.79 6.88 9.32
CA PHE A 113 -6.71 6.62 10.28
C PHE A 113 -7.27 5.92 11.52
N LYS A 114 -8.38 6.43 12.06
CA LYS A 114 -8.97 5.84 13.25
C LYS A 114 -9.46 4.42 12.97
N ARG A 115 -10.02 4.19 11.77
CA ARG A 115 -10.47 2.83 11.43
C ARG A 115 -9.30 1.86 11.38
N GLU A 116 -8.15 2.31 10.88
CA GLU A 116 -6.99 1.42 10.74
C GLU A 116 -6.20 1.28 12.03
N LYS A 117 -6.11 2.33 12.83
CA LYS A 117 -5.25 2.33 14.01
C LYS A 117 -6.01 2.29 15.33
N GLY A 118 -7.31 2.54 15.32
CA GLY A 118 -8.11 2.54 16.53
C GLY A 118 -8.12 3.86 17.28
N ILE A 119 -7.28 4.81 16.90
CA ILE A 119 -7.24 6.13 17.53
C ILE A 119 -7.17 7.19 16.43
N THR A 120 -7.52 8.42 16.81
CA THR A 120 -7.46 9.53 15.86
C THR A 120 -6.02 9.98 15.66
N PRO A 121 -5.73 10.70 14.56
CA PRO A 121 -4.40 11.28 14.40
C PRO A 121 -3.99 12.18 15.54
N ARG A 122 -4.92 12.96 16.08
CA ARG A 122 -4.61 13.83 17.22
C ARG A 122 -4.23 13.02 18.44
N GLU A 123 -4.97 11.97 18.71
CA GLU A 123 -4.66 11.09 19.83
C GLU A 123 -3.31 10.41 19.63
N CYS A 124 -3.04 10.02 18.41
CA CYS A 124 -1.75 9.41 18.08
C CYS A 124 -0.60 10.35 18.37
N ARG A 125 -0.73 11.62 17.96
CA ARG A 125 0.31 12.62 18.21
C ARG A 125 0.45 12.90 19.70
N ARG A 126 -0.65 12.86 20.43
CA ARG A 126 -0.61 13.09 21.89
C ARG A 126 0.17 11.98 22.57
N VAL A 127 -0.01 10.74 22.13
CA VAL A 127 0.75 9.62 22.67
C VAL A 127 2.24 9.86 22.49
N ARG A 128 2.63 10.33 21.30
CA ARG A 128 4.02 10.68 21.05
C ARG A 128 4.49 11.76 22.03
N THR A 129 3.68 12.80 22.20
CA THR A 129 4.03 13.89 23.08
C THR A 129 4.22 13.42 24.51
N ASP A 130 3.37 12.52 24.96
CA ASP A 130 3.46 11.99 26.30
C ASP A 130 4.73 11.19 26.52
N GLN A 131 5.22 10.53 25.49
CA GLN A 131 6.42 9.72 25.61
C GLN A 131 7.70 10.51 25.49
N LEU A 132 7.72 11.52 24.62
CA LEU A 132 8.94 12.27 24.33
C LEU A 132 9.49 13.07 25.50
N PRO A 133 8.65 13.73 26.30
CA PRO A 133 9.17 14.56 27.39
C PRO A 133 10.09 13.81 28.36
N GLU A 134 9.80 12.57 28.61
CA GLU A 134 10.65 11.79 29.51
C GLU A 134 12.05 11.64 28.96
N GLU A 135 12.13 11.33 27.68
CA GLU A 135 13.43 11.19 27.02
C GLU A 135 14.20 12.49 27.05
N LYS A 136 13.52 13.58 26.78
CA LYS A 136 14.16 14.88 26.79
C LYS A 136 14.62 15.25 28.19
N THR A 137 13.85 14.90 29.18
CA THR A 137 14.21 15.20 30.56
C THR A 137 15.49 14.46 30.95
N ILE A 138 15.61 13.23 30.51
CA ILE A 138 16.77 12.42 30.82
C ILE A 138 18.00 12.96 30.11
N ALA A 139 17.80 13.34 28.88
CA ALA A 139 18.91 13.86 28.11
C ALA A 139 19.35 15.21 28.61
#